data_68583752f3b160a3ef94f70b11b9af0f
#
_entry.id   68583752f3b160a3ef94f70b11b9af0f
#
_cell.length_a   1.000
_cell.length_b   1.000
_cell.length_c   1.000
_cell.angle_alpha   90.00
_cell.angle_beta   90.00
_cell.angle_gamma   90.00
#
_symmetry.space_group_name_H-M   'P 1'
#
loop_
_entity.id
_entity.type
_entity.pdbx_description
1 polymer ?
#
loop_
_entity_poly.entity_id
_entity_poly.type
_entity_poly.pdbx_seq_one_letter_code
_entity_poly.pdbx_strand_id
1 'polypeptide(L)'
;LSPLVSAQNAVSKLSKPDQAKLWLAVGRLNVTDGGFCTATLIGRLHVLTAAHCIYDAETGTQVDVERLEFRAGWQGGQAEAYRKIGSIEVHPDFSFLGQTGLQRVSSDLAILRLLTPIQRPDINPFSVAQMPLKGAYVAVVSYAHDRSEAPRFHDGCRILGRKENVQVFSCEVDYGSS
;
A
#
# COMPACT_ATOMS: atom_id res chain seq x y z
N LEU A 1 -4.41 24.55 -35.31
CA LEU A 1 -4.69 24.73 -33.89
C LEU A 1 -5.20 23.41 -33.33
N SER A 2 -4.27 22.58 -32.78
CA SER A 2 -4.65 21.34 -32.12
C SER A 2 -5.07 21.66 -30.69
N PRO A 3 -6.14 21.10 -30.14
CA PRO A 3 -6.51 21.29 -28.75
C PRO A 3 -5.52 20.51 -27.88
N LEU A 4 -4.92 21.19 -26.92
CA LEU A 4 -4.20 20.59 -25.81
C LEU A 4 -5.21 19.77 -24.99
N VAL A 5 -5.15 18.45 -25.12
CA VAL A 5 -5.85 17.54 -24.20
C VAL A 5 -5.16 17.67 -22.85
N SER A 6 -5.79 18.38 -21.95
CA SER A 6 -5.44 18.40 -20.54
C SER A 6 -5.64 16.99 -20.00
N ALA A 7 -4.55 16.31 -19.70
CA ALA A 7 -4.61 15.04 -18.96
C ALA A 7 -5.02 15.35 -17.51
N GLN A 8 -6.31 15.46 -17.30
CA GLN A 8 -6.88 15.45 -15.96
C GLN A 8 -6.64 14.07 -15.38
N ASN A 9 -5.90 14.00 -14.28
CA ASN A 9 -5.70 12.79 -13.50
C ASN A 9 -7.07 12.22 -13.13
N ALA A 10 -7.53 11.23 -13.88
CA ALA A 10 -8.82 10.60 -13.65
C ALA A 10 -8.72 9.71 -12.42
N VAL A 11 -9.15 10.24 -11.28
CA VAL A 11 -9.44 9.41 -10.09
C VAL A 11 -10.68 8.59 -10.42
N SER A 12 -10.53 7.36 -10.87
CA SER A 12 -11.66 6.47 -11.05
C SER A 12 -11.86 5.63 -9.78
N LYS A 13 -13.07 5.64 -9.23
CA LYS A 13 -13.47 4.57 -8.31
C LYS A 13 -13.39 3.25 -9.08
N LEU A 14 -12.82 2.21 -8.48
CA LEU A 14 -12.92 0.83 -8.97
C LEU A 14 -14.38 0.38 -8.86
N SER A 15 -15.22 0.94 -9.70
CA SER A 15 -16.67 0.73 -9.66
C SER A 15 -17.16 -0.38 -10.58
N LYS A 16 -16.26 -0.93 -11.41
CA LYS A 16 -16.57 -2.08 -12.25
C LYS A 16 -16.09 -3.36 -11.55
N PRO A 17 -16.98 -4.34 -11.29
CA PRO A 17 -16.64 -5.58 -10.57
C PRO A 17 -15.40 -6.31 -11.14
N ASP A 18 -15.21 -6.26 -12.45
CA ASP A 18 -14.07 -6.93 -13.10
C ASP A 18 -12.75 -6.20 -12.88
N GLN A 19 -12.76 -4.87 -12.74
CA GLN A 19 -11.55 -4.11 -12.39
C GLN A 19 -11.17 -4.30 -10.92
N ALA A 20 -12.15 -4.38 -10.02
CA ALA A 20 -11.88 -4.63 -8.60
C ALA A 20 -11.16 -5.97 -8.38
N LYS A 21 -11.50 -7.00 -9.15
CA LYS A 21 -10.86 -8.33 -9.07
C LYS A 21 -9.35 -8.31 -9.35
N LEU A 22 -8.87 -7.38 -10.17
CA LEU A 22 -7.44 -7.26 -10.47
C LEU A 22 -6.61 -6.79 -9.27
N TRP A 23 -7.25 -6.21 -8.27
CA TRP A 23 -6.59 -5.56 -7.15
C TRP A 23 -6.86 -6.23 -5.79
N LEU A 24 -7.42 -7.45 -5.78
CA LEU A 24 -7.76 -8.16 -4.55
C LEU A 24 -6.54 -8.46 -3.65
N ALA A 25 -5.34 -8.45 -4.21
CA ALA A 25 -4.09 -8.56 -3.46
C ALA A 25 -3.70 -7.27 -2.73
N VAL A 26 -4.29 -6.12 -3.09
CA VAL A 26 -4.20 -4.88 -2.32
C VAL A 26 -5.27 -4.90 -1.24
N GLY A 27 -4.87 -4.61 -0.02
CA GLY A 27 -5.76 -4.68 1.13
C GLY A 27 -5.42 -3.65 2.19
N ARG A 28 -6.12 -3.73 3.29
CA ARG A 28 -5.86 -2.94 4.49
C ARG A 28 -5.07 -3.76 5.50
N LEU A 29 -4.05 -3.18 6.08
CA LEU A 29 -3.46 -3.62 7.33
C LEU A 29 -4.14 -2.85 8.46
N ASN A 30 -4.97 -3.53 9.23
CA ASN A 30 -5.68 -2.94 10.35
C ASN A 30 -4.90 -3.18 11.65
N VAL A 31 -4.86 -2.15 12.50
CA VAL A 31 -4.37 -2.22 13.87
C VAL A 31 -5.58 -2.20 14.81
N THR A 32 -5.69 -3.18 15.70
CA THR A 32 -6.76 -3.19 16.71
C THR A 32 -6.64 -1.96 17.61
N ASP A 33 -7.72 -1.24 17.82
CA ASP A 33 -7.79 0.02 18.55
C ASP A 33 -6.87 1.11 17.97
N GLY A 34 -6.59 1.03 16.67
CA GLY A 34 -5.74 1.95 15.94
C GLY A 34 -6.27 2.26 14.55
N GLY A 35 -5.38 2.77 13.69
CA GLY A 35 -5.67 3.10 12.31
C GLY A 35 -5.57 1.90 11.36
N PHE A 36 -5.40 2.23 10.11
CA PHE A 36 -5.08 1.28 9.07
C PHE A 36 -4.08 1.88 8.08
N CYS A 37 -3.41 1.00 7.34
CA CYS A 37 -2.60 1.35 6.18
C CYS A 37 -2.98 0.51 4.98
N THR A 38 -2.56 0.93 3.80
CA THR A 38 -2.56 0.07 2.63
C THR A 38 -1.45 -0.97 2.77
N ALA A 39 -1.75 -2.20 2.38
CA ALA A 39 -0.77 -3.26 2.32
C ALA A 39 -1.03 -4.14 1.09
N THR A 40 0.02 -4.75 0.56
CA THR A 40 -0.05 -5.50 -0.70
C THR A 40 0.51 -6.90 -0.53
N LEU A 41 -0.26 -7.91 -0.92
CA LEU A 41 0.20 -9.30 -0.96
C LEU A 41 1.24 -9.46 -2.08
N ILE A 42 2.48 -9.79 -1.72
CA ILE A 42 3.61 -10.01 -2.63
C ILE A 42 4.03 -11.48 -2.74
N GLY A 43 3.40 -12.32 -1.98
CA GLY A 43 3.55 -13.77 -1.96
C GLY A 43 2.41 -14.38 -1.16
N ARG A 44 2.13 -15.66 -1.28
CA ARG A 44 0.99 -16.30 -0.58
C ARG A 44 1.01 -16.12 0.95
N LEU A 45 2.19 -15.87 1.51
CA LEU A 45 2.42 -15.65 2.95
C LEU A 45 3.00 -14.27 3.28
N HIS A 46 3.30 -13.43 2.29
CA HIS A 46 4.03 -12.19 2.50
C HIS A 46 3.25 -10.98 2.04
N VAL A 47 3.19 -9.98 2.89
CA VAL A 47 2.52 -8.70 2.66
C VAL A 47 3.54 -7.58 2.81
N LEU A 48 3.59 -6.67 1.85
CA LEU A 48 4.40 -5.46 1.87
C LEU A 48 3.56 -4.28 2.36
N THR A 49 4.13 -3.48 3.24
CA THR A 49 3.54 -2.22 3.73
C THR A 49 4.65 -1.23 4.10
N ALA A 50 4.30 -0.02 4.52
CA ALA A 50 5.25 0.92 5.08
C ALA A 50 5.61 0.54 6.53
N ALA A 51 6.86 0.78 6.92
CA ALA A 51 7.31 0.45 8.27
C ALA A 51 6.60 1.29 9.34
N HIS A 52 6.33 2.58 9.07
CA HIS A 52 5.61 3.43 10.04
C HIS A 52 4.22 2.90 10.41
N CYS A 53 3.60 2.06 9.57
CA CYS A 53 2.28 1.49 9.80
C CYS A 53 2.21 0.47 10.95
N ILE A 54 3.35 -0.05 11.34
CA ILE A 54 3.47 -1.03 12.42
C ILE A 54 4.08 -0.43 13.69
N TYR A 55 4.11 0.89 13.79
CA TYR A 55 4.53 1.62 14.97
C TYR A 55 3.37 2.45 15.52
N ASP A 56 3.28 2.50 16.83
CA ASP A 56 2.37 3.40 17.51
C ASP A 56 2.90 4.83 17.40
N ALA A 57 2.05 5.75 16.93
CA ALA A 57 2.46 7.11 16.62
C ALA A 57 2.77 7.95 17.86
N GLU A 58 2.18 7.62 19.01
CA GLU A 58 2.36 8.35 20.27
C GLU A 58 3.61 7.89 21.01
N THR A 59 3.84 6.59 21.05
CA THR A 59 4.94 5.99 21.80
C THR A 59 6.19 5.71 20.96
N GLY A 60 6.04 5.60 19.64
CA GLY A 60 7.11 5.21 18.73
C GLY A 60 7.55 3.75 18.90
N THR A 61 6.75 2.91 19.58
CA THR A 61 7.03 1.50 19.77
C THR A 61 6.36 0.65 18.70
N GLN A 62 6.98 -0.47 18.36
CA GLN A 62 6.41 -1.42 17.43
C GLN A 62 5.14 -2.06 18.03
N VAL A 63 4.09 -2.12 17.22
CA VAL A 63 2.81 -2.74 17.59
C VAL A 63 2.96 -4.27 17.67
N ASP A 64 2.33 -4.89 18.64
CA ASP A 64 2.30 -6.34 18.77
C ASP A 64 1.61 -6.98 17.55
N VAL A 65 2.18 -8.07 17.05
CA VAL A 65 1.66 -8.78 15.86
C VAL A 65 0.21 -9.25 16.02
N GLU A 66 -0.21 -9.55 17.25
CA GLU A 66 -1.57 -9.99 17.57
C GLU A 66 -2.63 -8.90 17.30
N ARG A 67 -2.23 -7.64 17.33
CA ARG A 67 -3.08 -6.48 17.01
C ARG A 67 -3.21 -6.23 15.52
N LEU A 68 -2.42 -6.91 14.70
CA LEU A 68 -2.37 -6.71 13.25
C LEU A 68 -3.20 -7.75 12.51
N GLU A 69 -3.98 -7.26 11.54
CA GLU A 69 -4.77 -8.09 10.63
C GLU A 69 -4.73 -7.54 9.21
N PHE A 70 -4.29 -8.38 8.29
CA PHE A 70 -4.37 -8.07 6.86
C PHE A 70 -5.73 -8.47 6.29
N ARG A 71 -6.37 -7.54 5.59
CA ARG A 71 -7.68 -7.65 4.96
C ARG A 71 -7.55 -7.46 3.46
N ALA A 72 -7.34 -8.54 2.72
CA ALA A 72 -7.18 -8.52 1.27
C ALA A 72 -8.48 -8.11 0.57
N GLY A 73 -8.40 -7.24 -0.43
CA GLY A 73 -9.55 -6.82 -1.24
C GLY A 73 -10.67 -6.19 -0.42
N TRP A 74 -10.36 -5.41 0.62
CA TRP A 74 -11.35 -4.76 1.47
C TRP A 74 -12.23 -3.81 0.67
N GLN A 75 -13.56 -4.02 0.76
CA GLN A 75 -14.55 -3.16 0.13
C GLN A 75 -15.90 -3.24 0.86
N GLY A 76 -16.49 -2.09 1.19
CA GLY A 76 -17.85 -2.01 1.75
C GLY A 76 -18.04 -2.78 3.06
N GLY A 77 -17.05 -2.72 3.96
CA GLY A 77 -17.12 -3.40 5.26
C GLY A 77 -16.70 -4.86 5.26
N GLN A 78 -16.26 -5.42 4.10
CA GLN A 78 -15.88 -6.83 3.98
C GLN A 78 -14.55 -6.98 3.23
N ALA A 79 -13.77 -8.01 3.59
CA ALA A 79 -12.59 -8.41 2.85
C ALA A 79 -12.80 -9.77 2.18
N GLU A 80 -12.11 -10.00 1.08
CA GLU A 80 -12.09 -11.28 0.41
C GLU A 80 -11.29 -12.35 1.20
N ALA A 81 -10.30 -11.90 1.98
CA ALA A 81 -9.60 -12.75 2.92
C ALA A 81 -9.08 -11.95 4.12
N TYR A 82 -9.17 -12.55 5.31
CA TYR A 82 -8.66 -12.02 6.58
C TYR A 82 -7.51 -12.89 7.05
N ARG A 83 -6.38 -12.29 7.40
CA ARG A 83 -5.20 -13.02 7.89
C ARG A 83 -4.53 -12.30 9.05
N LYS A 84 -4.29 -13.04 10.11
CA LYS A 84 -3.44 -12.59 11.23
C LYS A 84 -1.98 -12.61 10.81
N ILE A 85 -1.21 -11.71 11.41
CA ILE A 85 0.23 -11.58 11.20
C ILE A 85 0.97 -12.51 12.16
N GLY A 86 1.96 -13.22 11.65
CA GLY A 86 2.80 -14.13 12.44
C GLY A 86 4.16 -13.52 12.80
N SER A 87 4.73 -12.71 11.90
CA SER A 87 5.98 -11.99 12.17
C SER A 87 6.10 -10.73 11.31
N ILE A 88 6.97 -9.83 11.75
CA ILE A 88 7.24 -8.54 11.13
C ILE A 88 8.74 -8.46 10.86
N GLU A 89 9.10 -8.08 9.64
CA GLU A 89 10.46 -7.72 9.23
C GLU A 89 10.46 -6.27 8.75
N VAL A 90 11.16 -5.41 9.48
CA VAL A 90 11.32 -3.98 9.16
C VAL A 90 12.63 -3.79 8.41
N HIS A 91 12.67 -2.86 7.46
CA HIS A 91 13.92 -2.48 6.81
C HIS A 91 14.98 -2.10 7.86
N PRO A 92 16.21 -2.66 7.80
CA PRO A 92 17.20 -2.51 8.87
C PRO A 92 17.60 -1.06 9.15
N ASP A 93 17.53 -0.21 8.12
CA ASP A 93 17.87 1.21 8.26
C ASP A 93 16.68 2.08 8.69
N PHE A 94 15.49 1.50 8.93
CA PHE A 94 14.34 2.30 9.37
C PHE A 94 14.42 2.62 10.86
N SER A 95 14.16 3.89 11.19
CA SER A 95 14.03 4.34 12.58
C SER A 95 12.82 5.29 12.69
N PHE A 96 11.84 4.91 13.51
CA PHE A 96 10.59 5.67 13.63
C PHE A 96 10.82 7.10 14.18
N LEU A 97 11.68 7.24 15.19
CA LEU A 97 11.95 8.52 15.87
C LEU A 97 13.26 9.19 15.41
N GLY A 98 14.16 8.45 14.78
CA GLY A 98 15.54 8.90 14.52
C GLY A 98 15.80 9.46 13.13
N GLN A 99 14.87 9.38 12.20
CA GLN A 99 15.07 9.77 10.80
C GLN A 99 14.02 10.73 10.30
N THR A 100 14.41 11.61 9.38
CA THR A 100 13.53 12.57 8.71
C THR A 100 13.81 12.63 7.21
N GLY A 101 12.91 13.23 6.46
CA GLY A 101 13.08 13.48 5.03
C GLY A 101 13.24 12.22 4.18
N LEU A 102 14.08 12.29 3.14
CA LEU A 102 14.26 11.21 2.17
C LEU A 102 14.86 9.94 2.77
N GLN A 103 15.72 10.06 3.76
CA GLN A 103 16.33 8.90 4.43
C GLN A 103 15.25 8.03 5.09
N ARG A 104 14.30 8.66 5.79
CA ARG A 104 13.16 7.94 6.37
C ARG A 104 12.31 7.27 5.30
N VAL A 105 11.94 8.03 4.25
CA VAL A 105 11.09 7.50 3.17
C VAL A 105 11.76 6.33 2.45
N SER A 106 13.07 6.37 2.21
CA SER A 106 13.81 5.31 1.50
C SER A 106 13.89 3.99 2.25
N SER A 107 13.75 4.01 3.57
CA SER A 107 13.77 2.83 4.44
C SER A 107 12.41 2.47 5.05
N ASP A 108 11.35 3.25 4.73
CA ASP A 108 10.02 3.07 5.30
C ASP A 108 9.28 1.88 4.67
N LEU A 109 9.84 0.69 4.88
CA LEU A 109 9.34 -0.57 4.33
C LEU A 109 9.28 -1.65 5.41
N ALA A 110 8.20 -2.44 5.41
CA ALA A 110 8.07 -3.63 6.23
C ALA A 110 7.46 -4.78 5.44
N ILE A 111 7.95 -5.99 5.69
CA ILE A 111 7.37 -7.24 5.19
C ILE A 111 6.73 -7.97 6.37
N LEU A 112 5.47 -8.31 6.22
CA LEU A 112 4.70 -9.05 7.22
C LEU A 112 4.49 -10.47 6.72
N ARG A 113 4.76 -11.46 7.58
CA ARG A 113 4.45 -12.85 7.29
C ARG A 113 3.10 -13.19 7.91
N LEU A 114 2.19 -13.70 7.08
CA LEU A 114 0.88 -14.16 7.51
C LEU A 114 0.99 -15.48 8.31
N LEU A 115 0.13 -15.72 9.30
CA LEU A 115 0.05 -16.99 10.00
C LEU A 115 -0.37 -18.14 9.08
N THR A 116 -1.27 -17.85 8.14
CA THR A 116 -1.75 -18.83 7.16
C THR A 116 -1.75 -18.24 5.75
N PRO A 117 -1.42 -19.02 4.72
CA PRO A 117 -1.35 -18.49 3.36
C PRO A 117 -2.74 -18.10 2.82
N ILE A 118 -2.74 -17.14 1.89
CA ILE A 118 -3.90 -16.89 1.02
C ILE A 118 -3.75 -17.79 -0.21
N GLN A 119 -4.66 -18.76 -0.36
CA GLN A 119 -4.65 -19.77 -1.43
C GLN A 119 -5.93 -19.68 -2.28
N ARG A 120 -6.46 -18.48 -2.46
CA ARG A 120 -7.61 -18.25 -3.32
C ARG A 120 -7.17 -18.02 -4.75
N PRO A 121 -7.82 -18.65 -5.76
CA PRO A 121 -7.44 -18.53 -7.16
C PRO A 121 -7.68 -17.13 -7.75
N ASP A 122 -8.55 -16.34 -7.12
CA ASP A 122 -8.91 -14.97 -7.51
C ASP A 122 -8.02 -13.90 -6.85
N ILE A 123 -7.21 -14.25 -5.84
CA ILE A 123 -6.27 -13.36 -5.17
C ILE A 123 -4.85 -13.71 -5.58
N ASN A 124 -4.32 -13.01 -6.58
CA ASN A 124 -2.97 -13.24 -7.08
C ASN A 124 -2.00 -12.24 -6.48
N PRO A 125 -0.95 -12.69 -5.76
CA PRO A 125 0.09 -11.79 -5.25
C PRO A 125 0.75 -11.00 -6.38
N PHE A 126 1.09 -9.74 -6.11
CA PHE A 126 1.88 -8.93 -7.03
C PHE A 126 3.35 -9.33 -7.00
N SER A 127 3.96 -9.40 -8.17
CA SER A 127 5.40 -9.57 -8.27
C SER A 127 6.11 -8.26 -8.00
N VAL A 128 7.21 -8.31 -7.24
CA VAL A 128 8.12 -7.19 -7.11
C VAL A 128 8.85 -7.00 -8.44
N ALA A 129 8.78 -5.81 -9.01
CA ALA A 129 9.38 -5.48 -10.29
C ALA A 129 10.52 -4.48 -10.13
N GLN A 130 11.31 -4.34 -11.20
CA GLN A 130 12.30 -3.28 -11.27
C GLN A 130 11.62 -1.91 -11.30
N MET A 131 12.31 -0.94 -10.71
CA MET A 131 11.86 0.45 -10.64
C MET A 131 11.73 1.04 -12.05
N PRO A 132 10.55 1.53 -12.46
CA PRO A 132 10.35 2.09 -13.79
C PRO A 132 11.13 3.40 -13.98
N LEU A 133 11.42 3.75 -15.23
CA LEU A 133 12.21 4.92 -15.57
C LEU A 133 11.38 6.22 -15.47
N LYS A 134 12.08 7.36 -15.33
CA LYS A 134 11.48 8.69 -15.40
C LYS A 134 10.65 8.84 -16.69
N GLY A 135 9.44 9.35 -16.55
CA GLY A 135 8.50 9.55 -17.64
C GLY A 135 7.56 8.37 -17.89
N ALA A 136 7.84 7.18 -17.33
CA ALA A 136 6.93 6.05 -17.39
C ALA A 136 5.60 6.35 -16.65
N TYR A 137 4.54 5.70 -17.09
CA TYR A 137 3.24 5.76 -16.43
C TYR A 137 3.05 4.55 -15.53
N VAL A 138 2.47 4.78 -14.35
CA VAL A 138 2.12 3.76 -13.38
C VAL A 138 0.72 4.02 -12.86
N ALA A 139 0.10 3.00 -12.30
CA ALA A 139 -1.13 3.13 -11.53
C ALA A 139 -0.82 2.96 -10.03
N VAL A 140 -1.54 3.71 -9.20
CA VAL A 140 -1.45 3.60 -7.74
C VAL A 140 -2.80 3.15 -7.20
N VAL A 141 -2.78 2.12 -6.37
CA VAL A 141 -3.97 1.62 -5.66
C VAL A 141 -3.72 1.72 -4.17
N SER A 142 -4.59 2.43 -3.46
CA SER A 142 -4.44 2.64 -2.03
C SER A 142 -5.77 2.89 -1.33
N TYR A 143 -5.78 2.65 -0.03
CA TYR A 143 -6.83 3.09 0.88
C TYR A 143 -6.41 4.41 1.52
N ALA A 144 -7.35 5.31 1.74
CA ALA A 144 -7.10 6.58 2.41
C ALA A 144 -8.10 6.80 3.55
N HIS A 145 -7.73 7.66 4.51
CA HIS A 145 -8.53 7.90 5.71
C HIS A 145 -9.94 8.41 5.40
N ASP A 146 -10.08 9.28 4.41
CA ASP A 146 -11.36 9.84 3.97
C ASP A 146 -12.23 8.83 3.21
N ARG A 147 -11.66 7.70 2.78
CA ARG A 147 -12.33 6.62 2.03
C ARG A 147 -11.78 5.25 2.40
N SER A 148 -11.99 4.88 3.65
CA SER A 148 -11.50 3.63 4.21
C SER A 148 -12.21 2.37 3.68
N GLU A 149 -13.40 2.53 3.06
CA GLU A 149 -14.27 1.41 2.70
C GLU A 149 -14.06 0.86 1.28
N ALA A 150 -13.22 1.49 0.47
CA ALA A 150 -12.86 0.99 -0.85
C ALA A 150 -11.50 1.55 -1.30
N PRO A 151 -10.71 0.79 -2.06
CA PRO A 151 -9.47 1.30 -2.59
C PRO A 151 -9.72 2.39 -3.64
N ARG A 152 -8.81 3.36 -3.69
CA ARG A 152 -8.70 4.31 -4.79
C ARG A 152 -7.75 3.78 -5.84
N PHE A 153 -8.11 3.99 -7.08
CA PHE A 153 -7.28 3.73 -8.24
C PHE A 153 -6.93 5.06 -8.92
N HIS A 154 -5.64 5.38 -8.94
CA HIS A 154 -5.10 6.51 -9.68
C HIS A 154 -4.38 5.98 -10.91
N ASP A 155 -4.98 6.13 -12.07
CA ASP A 155 -4.39 5.76 -13.35
C ASP A 155 -3.62 6.94 -13.95
N GLY A 156 -2.59 6.62 -14.74
CA GLY A 156 -1.82 7.62 -15.45
C GLY A 156 -0.88 8.47 -14.61
N CYS A 157 -0.48 7.99 -13.43
CA CYS A 157 0.56 8.62 -12.63
C CYS A 157 1.89 8.59 -13.36
N ARG A 158 2.50 9.74 -13.60
CA ARG A 158 3.79 9.82 -14.28
C ARG A 158 4.94 9.84 -13.27
N ILE A 159 5.99 9.09 -13.54
CA ILE A 159 7.22 9.16 -12.78
C ILE A 159 7.96 10.46 -13.12
N LEU A 160 8.03 11.37 -12.15
CA LEU A 160 8.64 12.69 -12.29
C LEU A 160 10.15 12.63 -12.12
N GLY A 161 10.65 11.75 -11.28
CA GLY A 161 12.07 11.59 -11.02
C GLY A 161 12.36 10.56 -9.93
N ARG A 162 13.66 10.39 -9.68
CA ARG A 162 14.20 9.56 -8.60
C ARG A 162 15.29 10.34 -7.89
N LYS A 163 15.28 10.26 -6.56
CA LYS A 163 16.39 10.71 -5.74
C LYS A 163 16.74 9.59 -4.77
N GLU A 164 17.98 9.12 -4.81
CA GLU A 164 18.41 7.93 -4.07
C GLU A 164 17.52 6.72 -4.40
N ASN A 165 16.87 6.13 -3.40
CA ASN A 165 15.94 5.00 -3.55
C ASN A 165 14.46 5.43 -3.54
N VAL A 166 14.18 6.75 -3.61
CA VAL A 166 12.82 7.29 -3.60
C VAL A 166 12.41 7.74 -4.99
N GLN A 167 11.27 7.27 -5.48
CA GLN A 167 10.63 7.76 -6.70
C GLN A 167 9.55 8.78 -6.37
N VAL A 168 9.43 9.79 -7.23
CA VAL A 168 8.41 10.83 -7.14
C VAL A 168 7.42 10.65 -8.29
N PHE A 169 6.14 10.61 -7.95
CA PHE A 169 5.03 10.47 -8.88
C PHE A 169 4.23 11.76 -9.00
N SER A 170 3.50 11.92 -10.10
CA SER A 170 2.58 13.05 -10.32
C SER A 170 1.22 12.88 -9.62
N CYS A 171 0.95 11.72 -9.03
CA CYS A 171 -0.30 11.48 -8.32
C CYS A 171 -0.26 12.07 -6.91
N GLU A 172 -1.36 12.67 -6.51
CA GLU A 172 -1.61 13.02 -5.12
C GLU A 172 -2.12 11.78 -4.38
N VAL A 173 -1.45 11.40 -3.31
CA VAL A 173 -1.85 10.34 -2.40
C VAL A 173 -2.09 10.93 -1.03
N ASP A 174 -3.11 10.41 -0.33
CA ASP A 174 -3.55 10.91 0.96
C ASP A 174 -3.10 9.99 2.10
N TYR A 175 -3.29 10.41 3.36
CA TYR A 175 -3.00 9.62 4.55
C TYR A 175 -3.68 8.24 4.51
N GLY A 176 -2.94 7.19 4.90
CA GLY A 176 -3.38 5.79 4.81
C GLY A 176 -3.06 5.13 3.47
N SER A 177 -2.49 5.87 2.52
CA SER A 177 -2.08 5.36 1.20
C SER A 177 -0.74 4.62 1.21
N SER A 178 -0.14 4.44 2.35
CA SER A 178 1.17 3.80 2.54
C SER A 178 1.22 2.38 2.05
#